data_6c25cde207df6e7824df8d534f042317
#
_entry.id   6c25cde207df6e7824df8d534f042317
#
_cell.length_a   1.000
_cell.length_b   1.000
_cell.length_c   1.000
_cell.angle_alpha   90.00
_cell.angle_beta   90.00
_cell.angle_gamma   90.00
#
_symmetry.space_group_name_H-M   'P 1'
#
loop_
_entity.id
_entity.type
_entity.pdbx_description
1 polymer ?
#
loop_
_entity_poly.entity_id
_entity_poly.type
_entity_poly.pdbx_seq_one_letter_code
_entity_poly.pdbx_strand_id
1 'polypeptide(L)'
;MVVTTRVRLDRISSSTRNAALPPEVIVGDEIVAAEGYVLAVRILEDKSTYNTIEDTTGRMLALRAGDVLAGTLGTRRALRGYAGVVPSHIAVGDTIEVLNLGGILGRCTSVNPEIGPPFKAEVLGAILAFPELGDRIGRPAHIRDRACSTTCCIRTRFSCSPTSRTMSPVRIA
;
A
#
# COMPACT_ATOMS: atom_id res chain seq x y z
N MET A 1 1.21 -2.94 -24.57
CA MET A 1 2.63 -3.08 -24.14
C MET A 1 2.68 -2.45 -22.77
N VAL A 2 2.88 -3.23 -21.69
CA VAL A 2 2.92 -2.69 -20.32
C VAL A 2 4.20 -1.86 -20.20
N VAL A 3 4.06 -0.58 -19.93
CA VAL A 3 5.21 0.28 -19.67
C VAL A 3 5.57 0.15 -18.18
N THR A 4 6.77 -0.31 -17.91
CA THR A 4 7.27 -0.44 -16.53
C THR A 4 8.42 0.52 -16.29
N THR A 5 8.42 1.20 -15.15
CA THR A 5 9.47 2.14 -14.75
C THR A 5 9.99 1.77 -13.37
N ARG A 6 11.30 1.92 -13.14
CA ARG A 6 11.90 1.76 -11.82
C ARG A 6 11.82 3.08 -11.07
N VAL A 7 11.31 3.03 -9.85
CA VAL A 7 11.11 4.21 -9.00
C VAL A 7 11.71 3.94 -7.62
N ARG A 8 12.41 4.95 -7.07
CA ARG A 8 12.91 4.94 -5.71
C ARG A 8 11.85 5.58 -4.81
N LEU A 9 11.53 4.91 -3.71
CA LEU A 9 10.60 5.39 -2.70
C LEU A 9 11.36 6.16 -1.62
N ASP A 10 10.92 7.38 -1.32
CA ASP A 10 11.44 8.18 -0.20
C ASP A 10 10.70 7.83 1.10
N ARG A 11 9.42 7.46 0.97
CA ARG A 11 8.56 7.08 2.09
C ARG A 11 7.76 5.82 1.76
N ILE A 12 7.73 4.89 2.70
CA ILE A 12 6.91 3.66 2.63
C ILE A 12 5.95 3.71 3.80
N SER A 13 4.67 3.87 3.53
CA SER A 13 3.64 4.07 4.54
C SER A 13 3.32 2.80 5.32
N SER A 14 2.83 2.94 6.55
CA SER A 14 2.46 1.81 7.42
C SER A 14 1.34 0.96 6.85
N SER A 15 0.46 1.52 6.03
CA SER A 15 -0.61 0.78 5.35
C SER A 15 -0.08 -0.26 4.36
N THR A 16 1.14 -0.08 3.83
CA THR A 16 1.78 -1.00 2.88
C THR A 16 2.66 -2.06 3.55
N ARG A 17 2.72 -2.12 4.89
CA ARG A 17 3.60 -3.02 5.65
C ARG A 17 3.55 -4.47 5.18
N ASN A 18 2.35 -4.98 4.91
CA ASN A 18 2.17 -6.37 4.50
C ASN A 18 2.68 -6.67 3.09
N ALA A 19 2.81 -5.66 2.25
CA ALA A 19 3.40 -5.80 0.91
C ALA A 19 4.94 -5.88 0.94
N ALA A 20 5.58 -5.57 2.10
CA ALA A 20 7.03 -5.68 2.35
C ALA A 20 7.88 -5.07 1.22
N LEU A 21 7.56 -3.84 0.85
CA LEU A 21 8.18 -3.16 -0.28
C LEU A 21 9.65 -2.83 -0.04
N PRO A 22 10.52 -3.05 -1.04
CA PRO A 22 11.89 -2.54 -1.00
C PRO A 22 11.92 -1.03 -1.28
N PRO A 23 13.02 -0.33 -0.98
CA PRO A 23 13.18 1.10 -1.29
C PRO A 23 13.13 1.42 -2.79
N GLU A 24 13.46 0.47 -3.65
CA GLU A 24 13.34 0.58 -5.11
C GLU A 24 12.28 -0.40 -5.59
N VAL A 25 11.31 0.09 -6.33
CA VAL A 25 10.19 -0.68 -6.85
C VAL A 25 10.05 -0.52 -8.35
N ILE A 26 9.39 -1.47 -8.99
CA ILE A 26 8.95 -1.37 -10.37
C ILE A 26 7.48 -0.96 -10.34
N VAL A 27 7.12 0.06 -11.11
CA VAL A 27 5.75 0.50 -11.28
C VAL A 27 5.27 0.23 -12.70
N GLY A 28 4.00 -0.12 -12.83
CA GLY A 28 3.32 -0.32 -14.10
C GLY A 28 2.20 0.69 -14.30
N ASP A 29 1.80 0.85 -15.55
CA ASP A 29 0.71 1.74 -15.98
C ASP A 29 -0.68 1.11 -15.81
N GLU A 30 -0.77 -0.20 -15.61
CA GLU A 30 -2.03 -0.89 -15.33
C GLU A 30 -2.39 -0.76 -13.84
N ILE A 31 -3.34 0.13 -13.55
CA ILE A 31 -3.79 0.43 -12.18
C ILE A 31 -5.14 -0.22 -11.92
N VAL A 32 -5.22 -1.02 -10.88
CA VAL A 32 -6.49 -1.56 -10.38
C VAL A 32 -7.08 -0.59 -9.36
N ALA A 33 -8.14 0.12 -9.73
CA ALA A 33 -8.83 1.09 -8.88
C ALA A 33 -9.73 0.39 -7.85
N ALA A 34 -9.12 -0.35 -6.91
CA ALA A 34 -9.82 -1.06 -5.85
C ALA A 34 -9.06 -0.97 -4.52
N GLU A 35 -9.76 -1.21 -3.40
CA GLU A 35 -9.16 -1.15 -2.07
C GLU A 35 -8.05 -2.20 -1.90
N GLY A 36 -6.99 -1.80 -1.23
CA GLY A 36 -5.86 -2.67 -0.90
C GLY A 36 -4.76 -2.71 -1.93
N TYR A 37 -4.95 -2.17 -3.14
CA TYR A 37 -3.88 -2.06 -4.12
C TYR A 37 -2.91 -0.94 -3.77
N VAL A 38 -1.63 -1.14 -4.09
CA VAL A 38 -0.55 -0.28 -3.67
C VAL A 38 -0.03 0.54 -4.85
N LEU A 39 0.01 1.86 -4.66
CA LEU A 39 0.49 2.80 -5.66
C LEU A 39 1.78 3.50 -5.19
N ALA A 40 2.61 3.88 -6.15
CA ALA A 40 3.65 4.90 -5.97
C ALA A 40 3.07 6.24 -6.42
N VAL A 41 3.18 7.25 -5.54
CA VAL A 41 2.68 8.60 -5.80
C VAL A 41 3.74 9.64 -5.44
N ARG A 42 3.78 10.76 -6.14
CA ARG A 42 4.65 11.90 -5.85
C ARG A 42 3.84 13.00 -5.20
N ILE A 43 4.30 13.48 -4.05
CA ILE A 43 3.67 14.59 -3.33
C ILE A 43 3.89 15.90 -4.09
N LEU A 44 2.82 16.65 -4.30
CA LEU A 44 2.84 17.86 -5.13
C LEU A 44 3.09 19.13 -4.34
N GLU A 45 2.72 19.18 -3.06
CA GLU A 45 2.75 20.39 -2.25
C GLU A 45 3.15 20.12 -0.81
N ASP A 46 3.75 21.12 -0.13
CA ASP A 46 4.04 21.08 1.29
C ASP A 46 2.81 21.48 2.12
N LYS A 47 2.76 20.98 3.36
CA LYS A 47 1.74 21.38 4.33
C LYS A 47 2.38 21.78 5.66
N SER A 48 1.73 22.70 6.37
CA SER A 48 2.16 23.12 7.73
C SER A 48 1.57 22.23 8.84
N THR A 49 0.36 21.71 8.63
CA THR A 49 -0.37 20.89 9.60
C THR A 49 -0.68 19.52 9.01
N TYR A 50 -0.71 18.48 9.88
CA TYR A 50 -0.99 17.11 9.45
C TYR A 50 -0.07 16.67 8.30
N ASN A 51 1.23 17.02 8.46
CA ASN A 51 2.26 16.97 7.43
C ASN A 51 3.22 15.79 7.59
N THR A 52 2.83 14.75 8.32
CA THR A 52 3.65 13.57 8.57
C THR A 52 2.99 12.31 8.02
N ILE A 53 3.81 11.30 7.76
CA ILE A 53 3.41 9.96 7.39
C ILE A 53 4.02 8.96 8.36
N GLU A 54 3.26 7.94 8.73
CA GLU A 54 3.75 6.82 9.52
C GLU A 54 4.42 5.80 8.60
N ASP A 55 5.67 5.45 8.91
CA ASP A 55 6.40 4.42 8.18
C ASP A 55 6.02 3.00 8.65
N THR A 56 6.58 1.99 8.00
CA THR A 56 6.33 0.57 8.32
C THR A 56 6.82 0.16 9.72
N THR A 57 7.64 0.98 10.39
CA THR A 57 8.14 0.74 11.75
C THR A 57 7.35 1.49 12.83
N GLY A 58 6.36 2.32 12.43
CA GLY A 58 5.55 3.14 13.34
C GLY A 58 6.14 4.53 13.62
N ARG A 59 7.20 4.94 12.91
CA ARG A 59 7.78 6.27 13.05
C ARG A 59 6.99 7.28 12.22
N MET A 60 6.81 8.47 12.79
CA MET A 60 6.23 9.61 12.10
C MET A 60 7.33 10.39 11.38
N LEU A 61 7.28 10.44 10.05
CA LEU A 61 8.23 11.12 9.19
C LEU A 61 7.57 12.29 8.49
N ALA A 62 8.27 13.41 8.39
CA ALA A 62 7.77 14.55 7.60
C ALA A 62 7.64 14.16 6.13
N LEU A 63 6.53 14.58 5.53
CA LEU A 63 6.24 14.41 4.11
C LEU A 63 6.35 15.77 3.43
N ARG A 64 7.07 15.85 2.32
CA ARG A 64 7.39 17.09 1.60
C ARG A 64 7.03 16.97 0.12
N ALA A 65 6.88 18.13 -0.50
CA ALA A 65 6.75 18.21 -1.95
C ALA A 65 7.94 17.53 -2.65
N GLY A 66 7.65 16.72 -3.65
CA GLY A 66 8.64 15.93 -4.38
C GLY A 66 8.91 14.52 -3.81
N ASP A 67 8.59 14.27 -2.53
CA ASP A 67 8.75 12.93 -1.94
C ASP A 67 7.90 11.90 -2.71
N VAL A 68 8.50 10.75 -2.98
CA VAL A 68 7.81 9.58 -3.56
C VAL A 68 7.36 8.67 -2.44
N LEU A 69 6.04 8.54 -2.33
CA LEU A 69 5.35 7.77 -1.30
C LEU A 69 4.76 6.50 -1.87
N ALA A 70 4.98 5.37 -1.20
CA ALA A 70 4.15 4.17 -1.39
C ALA A 70 2.96 4.23 -0.44
N GLY A 71 1.75 4.18 -1.01
CA GLY A 71 0.49 4.20 -0.28
C GLY A 71 -0.50 3.18 -0.81
N THR A 72 -1.55 2.94 -0.05
CA THR A 72 -2.57 1.93 -0.35
C THR A 72 -3.90 2.60 -0.70
N LEU A 73 -4.53 2.19 -1.79
CA LEU A 73 -5.90 2.60 -2.11
C LEU A 73 -6.89 2.11 -1.04
N GLY A 74 -7.73 3.00 -0.56
CA GLY A 74 -8.73 2.62 0.44
C GLY A 74 -9.78 3.70 0.71
N THR A 75 -10.96 3.25 1.11
CA THR A 75 -12.03 4.10 1.58
C THR A 75 -11.83 4.43 3.04
N ARG A 76 -12.00 5.68 3.40
CA ARG A 76 -11.90 6.14 4.78
C ARG A 76 -13.15 6.93 5.19
N ARG A 77 -13.67 6.58 6.36
CA ARG A 77 -14.69 7.35 7.08
C ARG A 77 -14.10 7.79 8.41
N ALA A 78 -13.98 9.09 8.63
CA ALA A 78 -13.41 9.63 9.87
C ALA A 78 -14.24 10.81 10.37
N LEU A 79 -14.49 10.84 11.68
CA LEU A 79 -15.16 11.99 12.35
C LEU A 79 -14.22 13.19 12.47
N ARG A 80 -12.92 12.93 12.69
CA ARG A 80 -11.86 13.96 12.74
C ARG A 80 -10.77 13.55 11.77
N GLY A 81 -10.60 14.28 10.69
CA GLY A 81 -9.65 13.94 9.64
C GLY A 81 -10.29 14.07 8.25
N TYR A 82 -9.76 13.32 7.29
CA TYR A 82 -10.31 13.25 5.94
C TYR A 82 -11.18 12.03 5.77
N ALA A 83 -12.36 12.20 5.18
CA ALA A 83 -13.12 11.09 4.62
C ALA A 83 -12.87 11.05 3.10
N GLY A 84 -12.86 9.88 2.52
CA GLY A 84 -12.63 9.70 1.09
C GLY A 84 -12.95 8.29 0.63
N VAL A 85 -12.99 8.15 -0.68
CA VAL A 85 -13.33 6.89 -1.38
C VAL A 85 -12.29 6.58 -2.44
N VAL A 86 -12.17 5.31 -2.81
CA VAL A 86 -11.38 4.91 -3.97
C VAL A 86 -12.11 5.41 -5.23
N PRO A 87 -11.45 6.17 -6.12
CA PRO A 87 -12.05 6.57 -7.40
C PRO A 87 -12.37 5.32 -8.25
N SER A 88 -13.38 5.43 -9.11
CA SER A 88 -13.76 4.34 -10.03
C SER A 88 -12.74 4.08 -11.14
N HIS A 89 -11.91 5.07 -11.43
CA HIS A 89 -10.83 5.00 -12.40
C HIS A 89 -9.64 5.82 -11.92
N ILE A 90 -8.44 5.32 -12.16
CA ILE A 90 -7.16 5.97 -11.84
C ILE A 90 -6.18 5.65 -12.94
N ALA A 91 -5.50 6.67 -13.47
CA ALA A 91 -4.44 6.54 -14.45
C ALA A 91 -3.13 7.15 -13.94
N VAL A 92 -2.03 6.82 -14.58
CA VAL A 92 -0.73 7.48 -14.35
C VAL A 92 -0.84 8.96 -14.72
N GLY A 93 -0.35 9.83 -13.85
CA GLY A 93 -0.46 11.28 -13.96
C GLY A 93 -1.71 11.89 -13.32
N ASP A 94 -2.68 11.08 -12.90
CA ASP A 94 -3.84 11.57 -12.17
C ASP A 94 -3.44 12.10 -10.78
N THR A 95 -4.23 13.03 -10.25
CA THR A 95 -4.07 13.52 -8.89
C THR A 95 -4.97 12.75 -7.93
N ILE A 96 -4.38 12.27 -6.83
CA ILE A 96 -5.06 11.59 -5.73
C ILE A 96 -4.65 12.23 -4.40
N GLU A 97 -5.44 12.03 -3.34
CA GLU A 97 -5.17 12.63 -2.04
C GLU A 97 -4.75 11.57 -0.99
N VAL A 98 -3.90 12.02 -0.05
CA VAL A 98 -3.51 11.22 1.12
C VAL A 98 -4.51 11.45 2.24
N LEU A 99 -5.29 10.43 2.60
CA LEU A 99 -6.43 10.54 3.50
C LEU A 99 -6.09 10.36 4.98
N ASN A 100 -4.91 9.84 5.30
CA ASN A 100 -4.46 9.66 6.69
C ASN A 100 -2.94 9.58 6.82
N LEU A 101 -2.47 9.61 8.07
CA LEU A 101 -1.03 9.47 8.40
C LEU A 101 -0.47 8.07 8.08
N GLY A 102 -1.31 7.06 7.95
CA GLY A 102 -0.91 5.70 7.56
C GLY A 102 -0.74 5.50 6.05
N GLY A 103 -0.98 6.53 5.21
CA GLY A 103 -0.77 6.46 3.76
C GLY A 103 -1.90 5.82 2.97
N ILE A 104 -3.15 5.97 3.43
CA ILE A 104 -4.30 5.60 2.62
C ILE A 104 -4.54 6.66 1.55
N LEU A 105 -4.65 6.23 0.31
CA LEU A 105 -4.86 7.03 -0.88
C LEU A 105 -6.32 6.93 -1.36
N GLY A 106 -6.88 8.06 -1.79
CA GLY A 106 -8.25 8.10 -2.31
C GLY A 106 -8.64 9.50 -2.76
N ARG A 107 -9.87 9.66 -3.20
CA ARG A 107 -10.48 10.96 -3.45
C ARG A 107 -11.13 11.45 -2.16
N CYS A 108 -10.71 12.60 -1.66
CA CYS A 108 -11.27 13.21 -0.47
C CYS A 108 -12.71 13.68 -0.74
N THR A 109 -13.63 13.29 0.12
CA THR A 109 -15.05 13.69 0.06
C THR A 109 -15.45 14.65 1.17
N SER A 110 -14.68 14.69 2.26
CA SER A 110 -14.90 15.60 3.39
C SER A 110 -13.59 15.95 4.07
N VAL A 111 -13.41 17.22 4.33
CA VAL A 111 -12.20 17.82 4.93
C VAL A 111 -12.56 18.38 6.30
N ASN A 112 -11.74 18.10 7.31
CA ASN A 112 -11.83 18.84 8.58
C ASN A 112 -11.13 20.21 8.42
N PRO A 113 -11.84 21.32 8.64
CA PRO A 113 -11.26 22.66 8.50
C PRO A 113 -10.03 22.93 9.38
N GLU A 114 -9.94 22.28 10.54
CA GLU A 114 -8.84 22.46 11.50
C GLU A 114 -7.48 21.94 10.99
N ILE A 115 -7.49 20.94 10.10
CA ILE A 115 -6.27 20.33 9.57
C ILE A 115 -5.97 20.74 8.12
N GLY A 116 -6.84 21.57 7.52
CA GLY A 116 -6.69 22.03 6.15
C GLY A 116 -6.88 20.94 5.09
N PRO A 117 -6.61 21.22 3.81
CA PRO A 117 -6.79 20.25 2.72
C PRO A 117 -5.81 19.06 2.86
N PRO A 118 -6.16 17.87 2.33
CA PRO A 118 -5.25 16.74 2.29
C PRO A 118 -4.05 17.01 1.36
N PHE A 119 -2.96 16.25 1.52
CA PHE A 119 -1.89 16.24 0.53
C PHE A 119 -2.41 15.80 -0.83
N LYS A 120 -2.08 16.53 -1.86
CA LYS A 120 -2.25 16.12 -3.25
C LYS A 120 -1.01 15.40 -3.73
N ALA A 121 -1.21 14.32 -4.46
CA ALA A 121 -0.14 13.52 -5.00
C ALA A 121 -0.45 13.09 -6.44
N GLU A 122 0.58 13.09 -7.29
CA GLU A 122 0.54 12.58 -8.65
C GLU A 122 0.75 11.07 -8.64
N VAL A 123 -0.06 10.33 -9.34
CA VAL A 123 0.06 8.87 -9.48
C VAL A 123 1.18 8.54 -10.46
N LEU A 124 2.21 7.84 -9.98
CA LEU A 124 3.34 7.37 -10.82
C LEU A 124 3.06 5.99 -11.42
N GLY A 125 2.21 5.19 -10.79
CA GLY A 125 1.80 3.87 -11.27
C GLY A 125 1.49 2.90 -10.14
N ALA A 126 1.00 1.72 -10.51
CA ALA A 126 0.81 0.60 -9.59
C ALA A 126 2.17 -0.03 -9.26
N ILE A 127 2.48 -0.23 -7.99
CA ILE A 127 3.68 -0.98 -7.60
C ILE A 127 3.46 -2.44 -7.99
N LEU A 128 4.46 -3.04 -8.65
CA LEU A 128 4.39 -4.42 -9.11
C LEU A 128 5.05 -5.37 -8.10
N ALA A 129 4.36 -6.46 -7.81
CA ALA A 129 4.89 -7.59 -7.07
C ALA A 129 5.26 -8.74 -8.02
N PHE A 130 6.34 -9.46 -7.68
CA PHE A 130 6.85 -10.61 -8.42
C PHE A 130 6.85 -11.81 -7.47
N PRO A 131 5.69 -12.47 -7.27
CA PRO A 131 5.54 -13.52 -6.25
C PRO A 131 6.33 -14.79 -6.54
N GLU A 132 6.62 -15.07 -7.81
CA GLU A 132 7.33 -16.27 -8.22
C GLU A 132 8.71 -15.95 -8.79
N LEU A 133 9.67 -16.84 -8.51
CA LEU A 133 11.02 -16.74 -9.07
C LEU A 133 10.97 -17.10 -10.57
N GLY A 134 10.97 -16.14 -11.43
CA GLY A 134 10.84 -16.33 -12.87
C GLY A 134 9.73 -15.49 -13.49
N ASP A 135 8.90 -14.85 -12.67
CA ASP A 135 7.96 -13.86 -13.16
C ASP A 135 8.70 -12.73 -13.88
N ARG A 136 8.38 -12.58 -15.16
CA ARG A 136 8.92 -11.49 -15.98
C ARG A 136 7.94 -10.32 -16.08
N ILE A 137 6.67 -10.60 -15.81
CA ILE A 137 5.58 -9.61 -15.80
C ILE A 137 5.07 -9.60 -14.37
N GLY A 138 5.30 -8.47 -13.66
CA GLY A 138 4.76 -8.28 -12.31
C GLY A 138 3.25 -8.08 -12.35
N ARG A 139 2.59 -8.34 -11.24
CA ARG A 139 1.18 -8.00 -11.02
C ARG A 139 1.06 -6.82 -10.05
N PRO A 140 0.00 -5.99 -10.12
CA PRO A 140 -0.23 -4.94 -9.14
C PRO A 140 -0.21 -5.49 -7.71
N ALA A 141 0.65 -4.93 -6.87
CA ALA A 141 0.82 -5.34 -5.48
C ALA A 141 -0.43 -5.03 -4.66
N HIS A 142 -0.79 -5.95 -3.78
CA HIS A 142 -1.92 -5.78 -2.87
C HIS A 142 -1.50 -6.06 -1.43
N ILE A 143 -2.08 -5.36 -0.44
CA ILE A 143 -1.74 -5.51 0.99
C ILE A 143 -2.03 -6.92 1.55
N ARG A 144 -2.79 -7.74 0.85
CA ARG A 144 -3.01 -9.17 1.18
C ARG A 144 -1.92 -10.07 0.64
N ASP A 145 -1.08 -9.57 -0.28
CA ASP A 145 0.07 -10.33 -0.77
C ASP A 145 1.07 -10.42 0.38
N ARG A 146 1.13 -11.58 1.01
CA ARG A 146 2.17 -11.86 1.99
C ARG A 146 3.48 -11.89 1.23
N ALA A 147 4.40 -11.01 1.58
CA ALA A 147 5.77 -11.21 1.18
C ALA A 147 6.19 -12.60 1.69
N CYS A 148 6.40 -13.51 0.78
CA CYS A 148 7.11 -14.74 1.08
C CYS A 148 8.51 -14.28 1.49
N SER A 149 8.77 -14.20 2.81
CA SER A 149 10.11 -13.89 3.28
C SER A 149 10.99 -15.02 2.76
N THR A 150 11.94 -14.71 1.90
CA THR A 150 12.94 -15.63 1.35
C THR A 150 13.62 -16.44 2.46
N THR A 151 13.61 -15.94 3.69
CA THR A 151 14.09 -16.62 4.90
C THR A 151 13.21 -17.81 5.31
N CYS A 152 11.92 -17.83 4.95
CA CYS A 152 11.05 -18.98 5.28
C CYS A 152 11.23 -20.14 4.30
N CYS A 153 11.56 -19.86 3.02
CA CYS A 153 11.73 -20.92 2.02
C CYS A 153 13.04 -21.71 2.18
N ILE A 154 14.04 -21.18 2.91
CA ILE A 154 15.31 -21.88 3.13
C ILE A 154 15.22 -22.85 4.32
N ARG A 155 14.25 -22.69 5.23
CA ARG A 155 14.16 -23.50 6.47
C ARG A 155 13.15 -24.64 6.45
N THR A 156 12.30 -24.79 5.45
CA THR A 156 11.32 -25.88 5.41
C THR A 156 11.38 -26.70 4.11
N ARG A 157 12.47 -27.44 3.92
CA ARG A 157 12.43 -28.72 3.22
C ARG A 157 11.86 -29.80 4.18
N PHE A 158 10.84 -29.49 4.93
CA PHE A 158 10.09 -30.48 5.70
C PHE A 158 8.59 -30.14 5.65
N SER A 159 7.91 -30.92 4.82
CA SER A 159 6.54 -31.39 4.93
C SER A 159 5.60 -30.58 5.86
N CYS A 160 4.80 -29.69 5.29
CA CYS A 160 3.53 -29.30 5.89
C CYS A 160 2.44 -30.21 5.33
N SER A 161 2.30 -31.41 5.91
CA SER A 161 1.10 -32.25 5.72
C SER A 161 0.00 -31.71 6.63
N PRO A 162 -1.21 -31.46 6.14
CA PRO A 162 -2.34 -31.17 7.00
C PRO A 162 -2.78 -32.43 7.70
N THR A 163 -2.36 -32.61 8.95
CA THR A 163 -2.89 -33.68 9.80
C THR A 163 -4.31 -33.30 10.21
N SER A 164 -5.28 -33.93 9.56
CA SER A 164 -6.65 -33.99 10.02
C SER A 164 -6.69 -34.68 11.38
N ARG A 165 -6.83 -33.93 12.48
CA ARG A 165 -7.19 -34.51 13.79
C ARG A 165 -8.69 -34.75 13.81
N THR A 166 -9.07 -35.98 13.55
CA THR A 166 -10.36 -36.55 13.91
C THR A 166 -10.44 -36.61 15.44
N MET A 167 -11.29 -35.79 16.04
CA MET A 167 -11.62 -35.90 17.47
C MET A 167 -12.59 -37.07 17.65
N SER A 168 -12.15 -38.11 18.35
CA SER A 168 -13.01 -39.16 18.85
C SER A 168 -13.83 -38.67 20.04
N PRO A 169 -15.10 -39.09 20.17
CA PRO A 169 -15.93 -38.66 21.30
C PRO A 169 -15.54 -39.47 22.56
N VAL A 170 -15.30 -38.72 23.64
CA VAL A 170 -15.13 -39.27 25.00
C VAL A 170 -16.49 -39.77 25.47
N ARG A 171 -16.61 -41.08 25.76
CA ARG A 171 -17.72 -41.64 26.51
C ARG A 171 -17.49 -41.37 27.98
N ILE A 172 -18.49 -40.73 28.62
CA ILE A 172 -18.58 -40.61 30.06
C ILE A 172 -19.36 -41.85 30.54
N ALA A 173 -18.78 -42.60 31.46
CA ALA A 173 -19.42 -43.59 32.28
C ALA A 173 -19.70 -42.99 33.64
#